data_78f56e646facbc885ec99149ec3559f1
#
_entry.id   78f56e646facbc885ec99149ec3559f1
#
_cell.length_a   1.000
_cell.length_b   1.000
_cell.length_c   1.000
_cell.angle_alpha   90.00
_cell.angle_beta   90.00
_cell.angle_gamma   90.00
#
_symmetry.space_group_name_H-M   'P 1'
#
loop_
_entity.id
_entity.type
_entity.pdbx_description
1 polymer ?
#
loop_
_entity_poly.entity_id
_entity_poly.type
_entity_poly.pdbx_seq_one_letter_code
_entity_poly.pdbx_strand_id
1 'polypeptide(L)'
;STLGKVSAFGGAGYLLAQIIGAVIAGAFVTHPSQGFLMAAWIMLVSSIIVVILLPPHPLRHRSPRPPVIWRQFGAQMRPPSDGQFWWILVGRFLFVISLFMVMQFQLYIATDEMGMTRATAGRLIAMNSAVLAVTAVVLDVITGPWSDKIKRRKPFTMIAPLVAGAGVIPLFLVNEPWTLTIFAAIGGAAFGTYM
;
A
#
# COMPACT_ATOMS: atom_id res chain seq x y z
N SER A 1 9.84 22.25 -1.95
CA SER A 1 10.78 21.52 -2.78
C SER A 1 10.01 20.70 -3.82
N THR A 2 10.47 20.66 -5.05
CA THR A 2 9.84 19.89 -6.16
C THR A 2 9.80 18.38 -5.88
N LEU A 3 10.78 17.86 -5.16
CA LEU A 3 10.85 16.44 -4.75
C LEU A 3 9.68 16.01 -3.86
N GLY A 4 9.26 16.85 -2.90
CA GLY A 4 8.11 16.55 -2.04
C GLY A 4 6.79 16.49 -2.81
N LYS A 5 6.61 17.36 -3.81
CA LYS A 5 5.42 17.34 -4.68
C LYS A 5 5.37 16.07 -5.54
N VAL A 6 6.49 15.65 -6.12
CA VAL A 6 6.57 14.42 -6.94
C VAL A 6 6.28 13.18 -6.09
N SER A 7 6.80 13.12 -4.88
CA SER A 7 6.51 12.00 -3.95
C SER A 7 5.03 11.95 -3.56
N ALA A 8 4.42 13.10 -3.25
CA ALA A 8 3.00 13.17 -2.90
C ALA A 8 2.10 12.76 -4.08
N PHE A 9 2.41 13.19 -5.31
CA PHE A 9 1.69 12.73 -6.51
C PHE A 9 1.86 11.23 -6.75
N GLY A 10 3.06 10.68 -6.52
CA GLY A 10 3.32 9.25 -6.63
C GLY A 10 2.49 8.44 -5.61
N GLY A 11 2.44 8.89 -4.36
CA GLY A 11 1.62 8.28 -3.31
C GLY A 11 0.13 8.32 -3.61
N ALA A 12 -0.38 9.48 -4.03
CA ALA A 12 -1.78 9.63 -4.42
C ALA A 12 -2.14 8.74 -5.62
N GLY A 13 -1.26 8.66 -6.63
CA GLY A 13 -1.44 7.77 -7.79
C GLY A 13 -1.51 6.30 -7.39
N TYR A 14 -0.67 5.85 -6.48
CA TYR A 14 -0.68 4.49 -5.95
C TYR A 14 -2.01 4.16 -5.24
N LEU A 15 -2.51 5.06 -4.40
CA LEU A 15 -3.76 4.86 -3.66
C LEU A 15 -4.98 4.87 -4.60
N LEU A 16 -5.01 5.76 -5.59
CA LEU A 16 -6.04 5.75 -6.63
C LEU A 16 -6.03 4.44 -7.42
N ALA A 17 -4.85 3.94 -7.79
CA ALA A 17 -4.72 2.66 -8.48
C ALA A 17 -5.24 1.49 -7.63
N GLN A 18 -5.02 1.50 -6.32
CA GLN A 18 -5.59 0.51 -5.40
C GLN A 18 -7.12 0.54 -5.38
N ILE A 19 -7.74 1.72 -5.30
CA ILE A 19 -9.21 1.85 -5.32
C ILE A 19 -9.77 1.31 -6.63
N ILE A 20 -9.23 1.77 -7.75
CA ILE A 20 -9.69 1.35 -9.09
C ILE A 20 -9.50 -0.16 -9.26
N GLY A 21 -8.34 -0.70 -8.88
CA GLY A 21 -8.04 -2.12 -8.94
C GLY A 21 -9.00 -2.96 -8.09
N ALA A 22 -9.31 -2.52 -6.88
CA ALA A 22 -10.25 -3.22 -6.00
C ALA A 22 -11.70 -3.18 -6.51
N VAL A 23 -12.14 -2.07 -7.09
CA VAL A 23 -13.48 -1.96 -7.72
C VAL A 23 -13.58 -2.90 -8.91
N ILE A 24 -12.57 -2.92 -9.78
CA ILE A 24 -12.51 -3.83 -10.93
C ILE A 24 -12.49 -5.29 -10.44
N ALA A 25 -11.61 -5.63 -9.50
CA ALA A 25 -11.54 -6.99 -8.95
C ALA A 25 -12.86 -7.43 -8.31
N GLY A 26 -13.52 -6.54 -7.56
CA GLY A 26 -14.83 -6.78 -6.95
C GLY A 26 -15.93 -7.05 -7.99
N ALA A 27 -15.92 -6.34 -9.11
CA ALA A 27 -16.88 -6.54 -10.20
C ALA A 27 -16.71 -7.90 -10.91
N PHE A 28 -15.48 -8.44 -10.95
CA PHE A 28 -15.16 -9.70 -11.64
C PHE A 28 -14.98 -10.90 -10.69
N VAL A 29 -15.35 -10.79 -9.42
CA VAL A 29 -15.24 -11.88 -8.44
C VAL A 29 -15.98 -13.15 -8.88
N THR A 30 -17.12 -13.01 -9.60
CA THR A 30 -17.89 -14.12 -10.12
C THR A 30 -17.32 -14.71 -11.41
N HIS A 31 -16.50 -13.96 -12.15
CA HIS A 31 -15.89 -14.33 -13.41
C HIS A 31 -14.38 -14.08 -13.42
N PRO A 32 -13.58 -14.81 -12.64
CA PRO A 32 -12.18 -14.51 -12.40
C PRO A 32 -11.32 -14.52 -13.67
N SER A 33 -11.64 -15.39 -14.65
CA SER A 33 -10.93 -15.45 -15.94
C SER A 33 -11.03 -14.12 -16.71
N GLN A 34 -12.20 -13.49 -16.71
CA GLN A 34 -12.40 -12.18 -17.36
C GLN A 34 -11.69 -11.09 -16.60
N GLY A 35 -11.67 -11.15 -15.25
CA GLY A 35 -10.92 -10.23 -14.41
C GLY A 35 -9.42 -10.26 -14.68
N PHE A 36 -8.82 -11.46 -14.82
CA PHE A 36 -7.42 -11.61 -15.18
C PHE A 36 -7.10 -11.09 -16.59
N LEU A 37 -7.98 -11.37 -17.56
CA LEU A 37 -7.82 -10.85 -18.91
C LEU A 37 -7.86 -9.32 -18.93
N MET A 38 -8.79 -8.71 -18.22
CA MET A 38 -8.89 -7.26 -18.10
C MET A 38 -7.68 -6.64 -17.42
N ALA A 39 -7.18 -7.25 -16.34
CA ALA A 39 -5.95 -6.81 -15.68
C ALA A 39 -4.75 -6.88 -16.65
N ALA A 40 -4.61 -7.94 -17.42
CA ALA A 40 -3.56 -8.07 -18.42
C ALA A 40 -3.62 -6.96 -19.49
N TRP A 41 -4.83 -6.64 -19.99
CA TRP A 41 -5.02 -5.53 -20.93
C TRP A 41 -4.65 -4.18 -20.31
N ILE A 42 -5.07 -3.91 -19.08
CA ILE A 42 -4.73 -2.66 -18.38
C ILE A 42 -3.20 -2.53 -18.24
N MET A 43 -2.51 -3.61 -17.86
CA MET A 43 -1.05 -3.61 -17.74
C MET A 43 -0.37 -3.35 -19.09
N LEU A 44 -0.86 -3.99 -20.16
CA LEU A 44 -0.29 -3.83 -21.50
C LEU A 44 -0.49 -2.40 -22.03
N VAL A 45 -1.71 -1.88 -21.94
CA VAL A 45 -2.05 -0.53 -22.38
C VAL A 45 -1.29 0.53 -21.57
N SER A 46 -1.23 0.40 -20.24
CA SER A 46 -0.48 1.33 -19.40
C SER A 46 1.02 1.32 -19.72
N SER A 47 1.59 0.15 -20.00
CA SER A 47 3.00 0.04 -20.41
C SER A 47 3.27 0.74 -21.73
N ILE A 48 2.38 0.58 -22.72
CA ILE A 48 2.48 1.25 -24.03
C ILE A 48 2.37 2.77 -23.84
N ILE A 49 1.40 3.24 -23.04
CA ILE A 49 1.23 4.66 -22.76
C ILE A 49 2.49 5.26 -22.13
N VAL A 50 3.07 4.57 -21.15
CA VAL A 50 4.31 5.02 -20.48
C VAL A 50 5.46 5.11 -21.48
N VAL A 51 5.63 4.12 -22.37
CA VAL A 51 6.70 4.12 -23.38
C VAL A 51 6.52 5.29 -24.36
N ILE A 52 5.27 5.59 -24.78
CA ILE A 52 4.99 6.67 -25.72
C ILE A 52 5.15 8.06 -25.07
N LEU A 53 4.67 8.20 -23.84
CA LEU A 53 4.70 9.48 -23.13
C LEU A 53 6.06 9.80 -22.50
N LEU A 54 6.94 8.79 -22.32
CA LEU A 54 8.26 9.04 -21.76
C LEU A 54 9.14 9.72 -22.81
N PRO A 55 9.43 11.03 -22.69
CA PRO A 55 10.26 11.70 -23.67
C PRO A 55 11.65 11.07 -23.66
N PRO A 56 12.28 10.84 -24.83
CA PRO A 56 13.65 10.40 -24.88
C PRO A 56 14.49 11.47 -24.19
N HIS A 57 14.95 11.21 -22.99
CA HIS A 57 15.87 12.11 -22.31
C HIS A 57 17.16 12.15 -23.13
N PRO A 58 17.57 13.31 -23.65
CA PRO A 58 18.90 13.43 -24.23
C PRO A 58 19.88 12.99 -23.16
N LEU A 59 20.69 12.00 -23.47
CA LEU A 59 21.76 11.55 -22.60
C LEU A 59 22.61 12.78 -22.28
N ARG A 60 22.26 13.48 -21.18
CA ARG A 60 23.07 14.55 -20.64
C ARG A 60 24.46 13.97 -20.51
N HIS A 61 25.46 14.61 -21.09
CA HIS A 61 26.86 14.20 -21.08
C HIS A 61 27.16 13.63 -19.68
N ARG A 62 27.10 12.31 -19.59
CA ARG A 62 27.46 11.60 -18.38
C ARG A 62 28.96 11.78 -18.27
N SER A 63 29.41 12.52 -17.27
CA SER A 63 30.80 12.36 -16.82
C SER A 63 31.06 10.86 -16.73
N PRO A 64 32.20 10.39 -17.26
CA PRO A 64 32.54 8.95 -17.29
C PRO A 64 32.31 8.39 -15.90
N ARG A 65 31.27 7.56 -15.75
CA ARG A 65 31.06 6.85 -14.51
C ARG A 65 32.29 5.99 -14.26
N PRO A 66 32.89 6.08 -13.09
CA PRO A 66 33.94 5.10 -12.76
C PRO A 66 33.37 3.71 -13.01
N PRO A 67 34.16 2.77 -13.55
CA PRO A 67 33.68 1.43 -13.84
C PRO A 67 32.99 0.88 -12.58
N VAL A 68 31.77 0.33 -12.76
CA VAL A 68 31.02 -0.29 -11.66
C VAL A 68 31.85 -1.47 -11.17
N ILE A 69 32.65 -1.22 -10.18
CA ILE A 69 33.44 -2.28 -9.54
C ILE A 69 32.41 -3.04 -8.68
N TRP A 70 32.19 -4.31 -9.00
CA TRP A 70 31.31 -5.22 -8.24
C TRP A 70 31.56 -5.14 -6.72
N ARG A 71 32.79 -4.80 -6.33
CA ARG A 71 33.20 -4.54 -4.97
C ARG A 71 32.52 -3.31 -4.33
N GLN A 72 32.25 -2.25 -5.12
CA GLN A 72 31.52 -1.07 -4.66
C GLN A 72 30.03 -1.38 -4.51
N PHE A 73 29.47 -2.21 -5.40
CA PHE A 73 28.10 -2.68 -5.30
C PHE A 73 27.88 -3.52 -4.03
N GLY A 74 28.80 -4.44 -3.73
CA GLY A 74 28.79 -5.20 -2.47
C GLY A 74 28.95 -4.34 -1.22
N ALA A 75 29.74 -3.27 -1.30
CA ALA A 75 29.90 -2.32 -0.19
C ALA A 75 28.65 -1.46 0.03
N GLN A 76 27.94 -1.07 -1.04
CA GLN A 76 26.70 -0.31 -0.96
C GLN A 76 25.52 -1.17 -0.50
N MET A 77 25.57 -2.48 -0.74
CA MET A 77 24.56 -3.44 -0.24
C MET A 77 24.81 -3.90 1.20
N ARG A 78 25.91 -3.49 1.82
CA ARG A 78 26.10 -3.80 3.24
C ARG A 78 25.06 -3.02 4.07
N PRO A 79 24.17 -3.72 4.76
CA PRO A 79 23.20 -3.05 5.62
C PRO A 79 23.94 -2.28 6.70
N PRO A 80 23.41 -1.12 7.13
CA PRO A 80 23.98 -0.37 8.24
C PRO A 80 24.16 -1.25 9.47
N SER A 81 25.28 -1.13 10.16
CA SER A 81 25.53 -1.85 11.41
C SER A 81 24.75 -1.28 12.59
N ASP A 82 23.94 -0.25 12.36
CA ASP A 82 23.14 0.39 13.39
C ASP A 82 21.94 -0.51 13.78
N GLY A 83 21.88 -0.89 15.05
CA GLY A 83 20.78 -1.68 15.59
C GLY A 83 19.41 -1.01 15.44
N GLN A 84 19.34 0.32 15.45
CA GLN A 84 18.09 1.04 15.25
C GLN A 84 17.51 0.82 13.84
N PHE A 85 18.36 0.75 12.82
CA PHE A 85 17.94 0.44 11.44
C PHE A 85 17.24 -0.92 11.36
N TRP A 86 17.81 -1.94 11.99
CA TRP A 86 17.25 -3.30 11.98
C TRP A 86 15.91 -3.38 12.69
N TRP A 87 15.75 -2.72 13.83
CA TRP A 87 14.47 -2.66 14.54
C TRP A 87 13.38 -1.98 13.71
N ILE A 88 13.71 -0.90 13.02
CA ILE A 88 12.75 -0.22 12.13
C ILE A 88 12.39 -1.12 10.93
N LEU A 89 13.39 -1.78 10.33
CA LEU A 89 13.18 -2.67 9.20
C LEU A 89 12.28 -3.85 9.55
N VAL A 90 12.58 -4.54 10.67
CA VAL A 90 11.78 -5.67 11.16
C VAL A 90 10.37 -5.21 11.52
N GLY A 91 10.22 -4.10 12.23
CA GLY A 91 8.91 -3.52 12.55
C GLY A 91 8.09 -3.21 11.30
N ARG A 92 8.73 -2.63 10.27
CA ARG A 92 8.09 -2.36 8.98
C ARG A 92 7.65 -3.64 8.28
N PHE A 93 8.51 -4.63 8.24
CA PHE A 93 8.24 -5.91 7.63
C PHE A 93 7.04 -6.61 8.29
N LEU A 94 7.02 -6.69 9.63
CA LEU A 94 5.93 -7.28 10.39
C LEU A 94 4.61 -6.53 10.21
N PHE A 95 4.64 -5.20 10.22
CA PHE A 95 3.47 -4.37 9.98
C PHE A 95 2.86 -4.62 8.60
N VAL A 96 3.69 -4.58 7.56
CA VAL A 96 3.25 -4.79 6.17
C VAL A 96 2.70 -6.20 5.99
N ILE A 97 3.39 -7.24 6.48
CA ILE A 97 2.90 -8.63 6.42
C ILE A 97 1.53 -8.75 7.09
N SER A 98 1.38 -8.24 8.33
CA SER A 98 0.13 -8.35 9.08
C SER A 98 -1.04 -7.68 8.34
N LEU A 99 -0.82 -6.48 7.80
CA LEU A 99 -1.85 -5.75 7.06
C LEU A 99 -2.25 -6.50 5.78
N PHE A 100 -1.25 -6.91 4.98
CA PHE A 100 -1.51 -7.62 3.73
C PHE A 100 -2.12 -9.00 3.96
N MET A 101 -1.76 -9.68 5.04
CA MET A 101 -2.34 -10.98 5.38
C MET A 101 -3.86 -10.87 5.55
N VAL A 102 -4.34 -9.93 6.34
CA VAL A 102 -5.78 -9.71 6.49
C VAL A 102 -6.42 -9.29 5.17
N MET A 103 -5.80 -8.38 4.40
CA MET A 103 -6.32 -7.95 3.11
C MET A 103 -6.47 -9.09 2.10
N GLN A 104 -5.53 -10.04 2.07
CA GLN A 104 -5.61 -11.18 1.16
C GLN A 104 -6.65 -12.20 1.59
N PHE A 105 -6.90 -12.35 2.87
CA PHE A 105 -7.89 -13.28 3.39
C PHE A 105 -9.30 -12.71 3.53
N GLN A 106 -9.54 -11.43 3.24
CA GLN A 106 -10.86 -10.79 3.36
C GLN A 106 -11.98 -11.56 2.65
N LEU A 107 -11.70 -12.11 1.47
CA LEU A 107 -12.71 -12.86 0.72
C LEU A 107 -13.12 -14.13 1.47
N TYR A 108 -12.17 -14.87 2.01
CA TYR A 108 -12.43 -16.08 2.78
C TYR A 108 -13.16 -15.78 4.08
N ILE A 109 -12.76 -14.73 4.78
CA ILE A 109 -13.45 -14.27 6.01
C ILE A 109 -14.90 -13.92 5.69
N ALA A 110 -15.16 -13.19 4.60
CA ALA A 110 -16.50 -12.79 4.22
C ALA A 110 -17.37 -13.97 3.76
N THR A 111 -16.80 -14.94 3.03
CA THR A 111 -17.58 -16.08 2.50
C THR A 111 -17.70 -17.22 3.50
N ASP A 112 -16.63 -17.59 4.17
CA ASP A 112 -16.57 -18.82 4.96
C ASP A 112 -16.98 -18.58 6.42
N GLU A 113 -16.56 -17.46 7.02
CA GLU A 113 -16.90 -17.14 8.40
C GLU A 113 -18.21 -16.36 8.52
N MET A 114 -18.47 -15.41 7.60
CA MET A 114 -19.68 -14.58 7.63
C MET A 114 -20.80 -15.12 6.74
N GLY A 115 -20.59 -16.22 6.01
CA GLY A 115 -21.61 -16.87 5.17
C GLY A 115 -22.09 -16.03 3.99
N MET A 116 -21.34 -15.02 3.54
CA MET A 116 -21.74 -14.14 2.46
C MET A 116 -21.59 -14.81 1.10
N THR A 117 -22.46 -14.45 0.14
CA THR A 117 -22.25 -14.85 -1.25
C THR A 117 -21.02 -14.16 -1.83
N ARG A 118 -20.34 -14.82 -2.78
CA ARG A 118 -19.13 -14.23 -3.42
C ARG A 118 -19.38 -12.86 -4.03
N ALA A 119 -20.55 -12.64 -4.61
CA ALA A 119 -20.90 -11.34 -5.19
C ALA A 119 -21.02 -10.24 -4.14
N THR A 120 -21.66 -10.54 -3.00
CA THR A 120 -21.81 -9.58 -1.89
C THR A 120 -20.46 -9.32 -1.21
N ALA A 121 -19.68 -10.38 -0.98
CA ALA A 121 -18.32 -10.29 -0.44
C ALA A 121 -17.40 -9.43 -1.33
N GLY A 122 -17.47 -9.62 -2.66
CA GLY A 122 -16.70 -8.81 -3.61
C GLY A 122 -17.04 -7.33 -3.54
N ARG A 123 -18.32 -6.97 -3.42
CA ARG A 123 -18.77 -5.57 -3.24
C ARG A 123 -18.28 -4.99 -1.92
N LEU A 124 -18.38 -5.75 -0.84
CA LEU A 124 -17.87 -5.34 0.46
C LEU A 124 -16.36 -5.07 0.43
N ILE A 125 -15.58 -5.95 -0.18
CA ILE A 125 -14.13 -5.81 -0.30
C ILE A 125 -13.76 -4.58 -1.15
N ALA A 126 -14.47 -4.33 -2.26
CA ALA A 126 -14.26 -3.14 -3.07
C ALA A 126 -14.54 -1.86 -2.26
N MET A 127 -15.63 -1.83 -1.51
CA MET A 127 -15.97 -0.71 -0.61
C MET A 127 -14.91 -0.54 0.48
N ASN A 128 -14.47 -1.62 1.13
CA ASN A 128 -13.45 -1.58 2.17
C ASN A 128 -12.10 -1.11 1.65
N SER A 129 -11.73 -1.49 0.42
CA SER A 129 -10.51 -0.99 -0.22
C SER A 129 -10.57 0.51 -0.49
N ALA A 130 -11.75 1.02 -0.88
CA ALA A 130 -11.96 2.46 -1.03
C ALA A 130 -11.88 3.18 0.33
N VAL A 131 -12.50 2.64 1.39
CA VAL A 131 -12.42 3.18 2.75
C VAL A 131 -10.97 3.22 3.23
N LEU A 132 -10.22 2.12 3.06
CA LEU A 132 -8.81 2.02 3.43
C LEU A 132 -7.99 3.09 2.70
N ALA A 133 -8.17 3.24 1.40
CA ALA A 133 -7.39 4.20 0.61
C ALA A 133 -7.75 5.65 0.98
N VAL A 134 -9.03 5.98 1.17
CA VAL A 134 -9.45 7.33 1.58
C VAL A 134 -8.90 7.67 2.96
N THR A 135 -9.02 6.77 3.94
CA THR A 135 -8.47 7.01 5.28
C THR A 135 -6.95 7.12 5.26
N ALA A 136 -6.26 6.31 4.45
CA ALA A 136 -4.81 6.41 4.28
C ALA A 136 -4.38 7.77 3.72
N VAL A 137 -5.05 8.26 2.65
CA VAL A 137 -4.75 9.59 2.08
C VAL A 137 -5.00 10.70 3.09
N VAL A 138 -6.15 10.67 3.76
CA VAL A 138 -6.53 11.70 4.75
C VAL A 138 -5.48 11.77 5.86
N LEU A 139 -5.09 10.60 6.39
CA LEU A 139 -4.12 10.56 7.48
C LEU A 139 -2.70 10.91 6.99
N ASP A 140 -2.28 10.52 5.80
CA ASP A 140 -0.99 10.91 5.23
C ASP A 140 -0.90 12.44 5.07
N VAL A 141 -1.95 13.08 4.52
CA VAL A 141 -2.02 14.53 4.36
C VAL A 141 -2.00 15.28 5.71
N ILE A 142 -2.59 14.72 6.75
CA ILE A 142 -2.62 15.32 8.09
C ILE A 142 -1.30 15.07 8.83
N THR A 143 -0.83 13.84 8.85
CA THR A 143 0.32 13.41 9.66
C THR A 143 1.66 13.82 9.04
N GLY A 144 1.75 13.93 7.72
CA GLY A 144 2.96 14.34 7.02
C GLY A 144 3.46 15.72 7.49
N PRO A 145 2.68 16.82 7.32
CA PRO A 145 3.07 18.14 7.80
C PRO A 145 3.26 18.20 9.32
N TRP A 146 2.48 17.42 10.06
CA TRP A 146 2.56 17.38 11.51
C TRP A 146 3.86 16.73 12.00
N SER A 147 4.24 15.63 11.37
CA SER A 147 5.51 14.94 11.60
C SER A 147 6.71 15.84 11.29
N ASP A 148 6.65 16.60 10.18
CA ASP A 148 7.70 17.54 9.78
C ASP A 148 7.82 18.72 10.78
N LYS A 149 6.70 19.21 11.31
CA LYS A 149 6.66 20.28 12.32
C LYS A 149 7.28 19.84 13.65
N ILE A 150 6.99 18.60 14.09
CA ILE A 150 7.52 18.05 15.35
C ILE A 150 8.98 17.60 15.18
N LYS A 151 9.47 17.43 13.94
CA LYS A 151 10.81 16.88 13.61
C LYS A 151 11.10 15.52 14.27
N ARG A 152 10.07 14.78 14.62
CA ARG A 152 10.15 13.45 15.23
C ARG A 152 9.19 12.50 14.55
N ARG A 153 9.69 11.62 13.69
CA ARG A 153 8.90 10.59 13.00
C ARG A 153 8.69 9.33 13.85
N LYS A 154 9.56 9.10 14.82
CA LYS A 154 9.56 7.89 15.65
C LYS A 154 8.21 7.59 16.33
N PRO A 155 7.50 8.55 16.99
CA PRO A 155 6.22 8.24 17.64
C PRO A 155 5.14 7.78 16.64
N PHE A 156 5.08 8.37 15.45
CA PHE A 156 4.09 8.01 14.43
C PHE A 156 4.31 6.59 13.92
N THR A 157 5.55 6.20 13.66
CA THR A 157 5.90 4.84 13.21
C THR A 157 5.71 3.78 14.30
N MET A 158 5.69 4.14 15.57
CA MET A 158 5.40 3.22 16.67
C MET A 158 3.91 3.06 16.94
N ILE A 159 3.13 4.14 16.82
CA ILE A 159 1.69 4.13 17.09
C ILE A 159 0.94 3.42 15.96
N ALA A 160 1.33 3.61 14.71
CA ALA A 160 0.64 3.04 13.56
C ALA A 160 0.46 1.51 13.62
N PRO A 161 1.48 0.68 13.91
CA PRO A 161 1.31 -0.76 14.05
C PRO A 161 0.40 -1.16 15.21
N LEU A 162 0.43 -0.42 16.32
CA LEU A 162 -0.42 -0.68 17.48
C LEU A 162 -1.89 -0.41 17.15
N VAL A 163 -2.16 0.70 16.45
CA VAL A 163 -3.50 1.06 15.99
C VAL A 163 -4.02 0.04 14.98
N ALA A 164 -3.17 -0.38 14.02
CA ALA A 164 -3.54 -1.43 13.06
C ALA A 164 -3.84 -2.76 13.76
N GLY A 165 -3.01 -3.18 14.73
CA GLY A 165 -3.24 -4.39 15.52
C GLY A 165 -4.55 -4.34 16.31
N ALA A 166 -4.85 -3.20 16.93
CA ALA A 166 -6.14 -3.00 17.60
C ALA A 166 -7.34 -3.10 16.64
N GLY A 167 -7.17 -2.65 15.39
CA GLY A 167 -8.20 -2.75 14.36
C GLY A 167 -8.53 -4.18 13.91
N VAL A 168 -7.66 -5.15 14.19
CA VAL A 168 -7.90 -6.57 13.90
C VAL A 168 -8.77 -7.23 14.98
N ILE A 169 -8.76 -6.73 16.21
CA ILE A 169 -9.46 -7.34 17.34
C ILE A 169 -10.97 -7.54 17.07
N PRO A 170 -11.71 -6.56 16.52
CA PRO A 170 -13.14 -6.75 16.23
C PRO A 170 -13.44 -7.91 15.27
N LEU A 171 -12.52 -8.27 14.36
CA LEU A 171 -12.70 -9.39 13.44
C LEU A 171 -12.78 -10.75 14.15
N PHE A 172 -12.15 -10.88 15.33
CA PHE A 172 -12.20 -12.10 16.12
C PHE A 172 -13.35 -12.15 17.10
N LEU A 173 -13.91 -11.00 17.46
CA LEU A 173 -14.97 -10.92 18.47
C LEU A 173 -16.38 -10.97 17.87
N VAL A 174 -16.54 -10.50 16.64
CA VAL A 174 -17.85 -10.34 16.01
C VAL A 174 -17.80 -10.71 14.55
N ASN A 175 -18.59 -11.70 14.13
CA ASN A 175 -18.67 -12.18 12.75
C ASN A 175 -19.67 -11.37 11.91
N GLU A 176 -19.53 -10.05 11.90
CA GLU A 176 -20.40 -9.14 11.18
C GLU A 176 -19.65 -8.35 10.08
N PRO A 177 -20.27 -8.09 8.92
CA PRO A 177 -19.60 -7.42 7.79
C PRO A 177 -18.99 -6.05 8.11
N TRP A 178 -19.57 -5.31 9.05
CA TRP A 178 -19.08 -3.99 9.45
C TRP A 178 -17.70 -4.03 10.14
N THR A 179 -17.32 -5.18 10.72
CA THR A 179 -16.01 -5.36 11.36
C THR A 179 -14.87 -5.26 10.33
N LEU A 180 -15.07 -5.78 9.13
CA LEU A 180 -14.13 -5.62 8.00
C LEU A 180 -14.01 -4.15 7.57
N THR A 181 -15.10 -3.39 7.64
CA THR A 181 -15.09 -1.95 7.32
C THR A 181 -14.33 -1.15 8.38
N ILE A 182 -14.51 -1.47 9.66
CA ILE A 182 -13.73 -0.86 10.75
C ILE A 182 -12.25 -1.19 10.58
N PHE A 183 -11.92 -2.46 10.29
CA PHE A 183 -10.54 -2.85 10.01
C PHE A 183 -9.96 -2.04 8.85
N ALA A 184 -10.72 -1.89 7.74
CA ALA A 184 -10.27 -1.11 6.59
C ALA A 184 -10.01 0.37 6.95
N ALA A 185 -10.88 0.98 7.75
CA ALA A 185 -10.71 2.36 8.19
C ALA A 185 -9.48 2.54 9.11
N ILE A 186 -9.34 1.68 10.11
CA ILE A 186 -8.22 1.73 11.06
C ILE A 186 -6.91 1.34 10.37
N GLY A 187 -6.92 0.29 9.54
CA GLY A 187 -5.77 -0.15 8.76
C GLY A 187 -5.30 0.92 7.78
N GLY A 188 -6.22 1.59 7.09
CA GLY A 188 -5.91 2.72 6.23
C GLY A 188 -5.32 3.90 6.99
N ALA A 189 -5.90 4.25 8.14
CA ALA A 189 -5.37 5.29 9.01
C ALA A 189 -3.94 4.97 9.49
N ALA A 190 -3.70 3.75 9.92
CA ALA A 190 -2.37 3.29 10.33
C ALA A 190 -1.38 3.31 9.15
N PHE A 191 -1.80 2.86 7.98
CA PHE A 191 -0.97 2.85 6.77
C PHE A 191 -0.58 4.26 6.34
N GLY A 192 -1.53 5.21 6.28
CA GLY A 192 -1.27 6.61 5.93
C GLY A 192 -0.38 7.32 6.96
N THR A 193 -0.52 6.98 8.25
CA THR A 193 0.35 7.54 9.31
C THR A 193 1.77 6.98 9.24
N TYR A 194 1.92 5.77 8.69
CA TYR A 194 3.20 5.06 8.60
C TYR A 194 4.04 5.48 7.38
N MET A 195 3.41 5.90 6.28
CA MET A 195 4.06 6.33 5.03
C MET A 195 4.77 7.67 5.18
#